data_607217a3da9b5ecdc271ee9c97158435
#
_entry.id   607217a3da9b5ecdc271ee9c97158435
#
_cell.length_a   1.000
_cell.length_b   1.000
_cell.length_c   1.000
_cell.angle_alpha   90.00
_cell.angle_beta   90.00
_cell.angle_gamma   90.00
#
_symmetry.space_group_name_H-M   'P 1'
#
loop_
_entity.id
_entity.type
_entity.pdbx_description
1 polymer ?
#
loop_
_entity_poly.entity_id
_entity_poly.type
_entity_poly.pdbx_seq_one_letter_code
_entity_poly.pdbx_strand_id
1 'polypeptide(L)'
;HIQRMFRWGRASVAYAVIAAAALGIGHAFDLGWLLGYRAPWLPLSGAEAHAFSLVLGAAFAAAVVVGTRVLVENVGWAKTLHRDLRPMTAQLDATGMVVIAALSAVAEELVFRGLFMPWLGLVPQALLFGVVHAQLSGPSRWVWVAWASVVGLALGAIFGLSGSLLGAVLAHALINGLNLAYLKSHDTTPPRNSLGGLLSDRRSPVPERRSPLPAGRRA
;
A
#
# COMPACT_ATOMS: atom_id res chain seq x y z
N HIS A 1 7.48 -13.48 -18.17
CA HIS A 1 6.77 -12.20 -18.35
C HIS A 1 5.24 -12.39 -18.32
N ILE A 2 4.71 -13.36 -19.06
CA ILE A 2 3.26 -13.64 -19.17
C ILE A 2 2.65 -14.02 -17.79
N GLN A 3 3.28 -14.85 -16.98
CA GLN A 3 2.77 -15.23 -15.64
C GLN A 3 2.68 -14.06 -14.66
N ARG A 4 3.52 -13.03 -14.78
CA ARG A 4 3.45 -11.82 -13.95
C ARG A 4 2.27 -10.93 -14.35
N MET A 5 2.02 -10.77 -15.66
CA MET A 5 0.86 -10.03 -16.19
C MET A 5 -0.47 -10.63 -15.73
N PHE A 6 -0.58 -11.95 -15.64
CA PHE A 6 -1.82 -12.61 -15.22
C PHE A 6 -2.24 -12.32 -13.77
N ARG A 7 -1.29 -12.03 -12.87
CA ARG A 7 -1.60 -11.85 -11.44
C ARG A 7 -2.09 -10.45 -11.09
N TRP A 8 -1.45 -9.38 -11.57
CA TRP A 8 -1.97 -8.04 -11.36
C TRP A 8 -3.19 -7.77 -12.24
N GLY A 9 -3.31 -8.42 -13.40
CA GLY A 9 -4.52 -8.38 -14.23
C GLY A 9 -5.76 -8.89 -13.49
N ARG A 10 -5.66 -9.96 -12.70
CA ARG A 10 -6.80 -10.46 -11.88
C ARG A 10 -7.21 -9.46 -10.81
N ALA A 11 -6.27 -8.84 -10.13
CA ALA A 11 -6.56 -7.79 -9.17
C ALA A 11 -7.21 -6.56 -9.84
N SER A 12 -6.71 -6.16 -11.01
CA SER A 12 -7.30 -5.08 -11.80
C SER A 12 -8.75 -5.36 -12.21
N VAL A 13 -9.03 -6.58 -12.64
CA VAL A 13 -10.41 -7.01 -12.96
C VAL A 13 -11.29 -6.96 -11.72
N ALA A 14 -10.79 -7.41 -10.55
CA ALA A 14 -11.54 -7.35 -9.30
C ALA A 14 -11.90 -5.90 -8.92
N TYR A 15 -10.94 -4.97 -8.99
CA TYR A 15 -11.22 -3.56 -8.73
C TYR A 15 -12.18 -2.94 -9.76
N ALA A 16 -12.05 -3.28 -11.04
CA ALA A 16 -12.98 -2.82 -12.06
C ALA A 16 -14.41 -3.32 -11.79
N VAL A 17 -14.56 -4.58 -11.35
CA VAL A 17 -15.86 -5.15 -10.96
C VAL A 17 -16.43 -4.45 -9.74
N ILE A 18 -15.60 -4.17 -8.72
CA ILE A 18 -16.02 -3.43 -7.52
C ILE A 18 -16.49 -2.02 -7.89
N ALA A 19 -15.73 -1.31 -8.74
CA ALA A 19 -16.12 0.02 -9.20
C ALA A 19 -17.43 -0.02 -10.00
N ALA A 20 -17.58 -0.96 -10.92
CA ALA A 20 -18.81 -1.15 -11.70
C ALA A 20 -20.00 -1.50 -10.80
N ALA A 21 -19.81 -2.34 -9.79
CA ALA A 21 -20.85 -2.68 -8.82
C ALA A 21 -21.26 -1.45 -7.99
N ALA A 22 -20.30 -0.65 -7.52
CA ALA A 22 -20.60 0.58 -6.79
C ALA A 22 -21.39 1.58 -7.65
N LEU A 23 -21.00 1.76 -8.92
CA LEU A 23 -21.75 2.60 -9.88
C LEU A 23 -23.14 2.04 -10.16
N GLY A 24 -23.26 0.72 -10.34
CA GLY A 24 -24.54 0.04 -10.54
C GLY A 24 -25.49 0.21 -9.35
N ILE A 25 -24.98 0.08 -8.13
CA ILE A 25 -25.75 0.34 -6.90
C ILE A 25 -26.15 1.81 -6.86
N GLY A 26 -25.23 2.73 -7.12
CA GLY A 26 -25.50 4.15 -7.17
C GLY A 26 -26.61 4.50 -8.15
N HIS A 27 -26.62 3.88 -9.33
CA HIS A 27 -27.65 4.08 -10.33
C HIS A 27 -28.99 3.44 -9.93
N ALA A 28 -28.97 2.18 -9.46
CA ALA A 28 -30.19 1.42 -9.10
C ALA A 28 -30.97 2.06 -7.94
N PHE A 29 -30.28 2.73 -7.01
CA PHE A 29 -30.87 3.39 -5.87
C PHE A 29 -30.94 4.92 -6.00
N ASP A 30 -30.70 5.45 -7.21
CA ASP A 30 -30.68 6.89 -7.50
C ASP A 30 -29.82 7.69 -6.52
N LEU A 31 -28.61 7.16 -6.25
CA LEU A 31 -27.65 7.76 -5.34
C LEU A 31 -26.84 8.85 -6.09
N GLY A 32 -27.48 9.96 -6.45
CA GLY A 32 -26.82 11.08 -7.17
C GLY A 32 -25.61 11.68 -6.44
N TRP A 33 -25.39 11.31 -5.17
CA TRP A 33 -24.23 11.74 -4.37
C TRP A 33 -23.00 10.83 -4.49
N LEU A 34 -23.06 9.75 -5.25
CA LEU A 34 -21.96 8.80 -5.35
C LEU A 34 -20.62 9.47 -5.73
N LEU A 35 -20.68 10.47 -6.60
CA LEU A 35 -19.53 11.27 -7.03
C LEU A 35 -19.45 12.65 -6.37
N GLY A 36 -20.53 13.08 -5.70
CA GLY A 36 -20.63 14.37 -5.04
C GLY A 36 -21.37 14.29 -3.72
N TYR A 37 -20.74 14.70 -2.62
CA TYR A 37 -21.35 14.67 -1.29
C TYR A 37 -22.53 15.62 -1.18
N ARG A 38 -23.68 15.14 -0.72
CA ARG A 38 -24.94 15.93 -0.68
C ARG A 38 -24.88 17.15 0.24
N ALA A 39 -24.11 17.08 1.30
CA ALA A 39 -24.00 18.12 2.29
C ALA A 39 -22.53 18.47 2.54
N PRO A 40 -21.85 19.10 1.56
CA PRO A 40 -20.48 19.50 1.74
C PRO A 40 -20.35 20.50 2.88
N TRP A 41 -19.23 20.42 3.61
CA TRP A 41 -19.01 21.29 4.77
C TRP A 41 -18.63 22.71 4.37
N LEU A 42 -18.14 22.90 3.14
CA LEU A 42 -17.87 24.20 2.57
C LEU A 42 -18.90 24.52 1.46
N PRO A 43 -19.34 25.77 1.33
CA PRO A 43 -20.31 26.18 0.33
C PRO A 43 -19.69 26.34 -1.06
N LEU A 44 -18.97 25.32 -1.51
CA LEU A 44 -18.35 25.27 -2.84
C LEU A 44 -19.28 24.58 -3.83
N SER A 45 -19.24 24.99 -5.08
CA SER A 45 -20.08 24.41 -6.14
C SER A 45 -19.33 24.23 -7.46
N GLY A 46 -19.77 23.25 -8.24
CA GLY A 46 -19.29 23.04 -9.61
C GLY A 46 -17.76 22.97 -9.71
N ALA A 47 -17.18 23.80 -10.56
CA ALA A 47 -15.75 23.82 -10.84
C ALA A 47 -14.88 24.18 -9.63
N GLU A 48 -15.38 25.07 -8.74
CA GLU A 48 -14.66 25.45 -7.53
C GLU A 48 -14.48 24.25 -6.59
N ALA A 49 -15.54 23.48 -6.36
CA ALA A 49 -15.49 22.27 -5.55
C ALA A 49 -14.50 21.26 -6.11
N HIS A 50 -14.50 21.06 -7.42
CA HIS A 50 -13.57 20.16 -8.09
C HIS A 50 -12.12 20.65 -7.99
N ALA A 51 -11.85 21.93 -8.29
CA ALA A 51 -10.53 22.52 -8.21
C ALA A 51 -9.97 22.48 -6.78
N PHE A 52 -10.76 22.89 -5.80
CA PHE A 52 -10.39 22.83 -4.38
C PHE A 52 -10.08 21.39 -3.95
N SER A 53 -10.93 20.44 -4.31
CA SER A 53 -10.75 19.03 -4.00
C SER A 53 -9.41 18.49 -4.57
N LEU A 54 -9.13 18.78 -5.84
CA LEU A 54 -7.90 18.34 -6.51
C LEU A 54 -6.64 18.94 -5.87
N VAL A 55 -6.66 20.24 -5.55
CA VAL A 55 -5.54 20.92 -4.90
C VAL A 55 -5.30 20.32 -3.51
N LEU A 56 -6.37 20.16 -2.72
CA LEU A 56 -6.28 19.59 -1.37
C LEU A 56 -5.81 18.13 -1.42
N GLY A 57 -6.33 17.35 -2.37
CA GLY A 57 -5.93 15.96 -2.59
C GLY A 57 -4.46 15.83 -2.99
N ALA A 58 -3.98 16.67 -3.90
CA ALA A 58 -2.58 16.68 -4.31
C ALA A 58 -1.64 17.07 -3.16
N ALA A 59 -2.01 18.10 -2.39
CA ALA A 59 -1.24 18.53 -1.21
C ALA A 59 -1.18 17.43 -0.14
N PHE A 60 -2.32 16.77 0.13
CA PHE A 60 -2.37 15.65 1.05
C PHE A 60 -1.52 14.46 0.56
N ALA A 61 -1.61 14.11 -0.71
CA ALA A 61 -0.79 13.04 -1.29
C ALA A 61 0.71 13.34 -1.14
N ALA A 62 1.12 14.57 -1.44
CA ALA A 62 2.51 14.98 -1.27
C ALA A 62 2.97 14.86 0.19
N ALA A 63 2.15 15.32 1.15
CA ALA A 63 2.45 15.22 2.57
C ALA A 63 2.60 13.75 3.03
N VAL A 64 1.68 12.88 2.62
CA VAL A 64 1.73 11.44 2.96
C VAL A 64 2.95 10.77 2.34
N VAL A 65 3.23 11.03 1.07
CA VAL A 65 4.36 10.43 0.35
C VAL A 65 5.69 10.86 0.95
N VAL A 66 5.88 12.16 1.23
CA VAL A 66 7.10 12.66 1.90
C VAL A 66 7.18 12.12 3.33
N GLY A 67 6.08 12.21 4.09
CA GLY A 67 6.01 11.70 5.45
C GLY A 67 6.34 10.21 5.55
N THR A 68 5.83 9.39 4.65
CA THR A 68 6.14 7.96 4.60
C THR A 68 7.64 7.71 4.41
N ARG A 69 8.32 8.46 3.53
CA ARG A 69 9.76 8.32 3.32
C ARG A 69 10.55 8.71 4.56
N VAL A 70 10.21 9.85 5.17
CA VAL A 70 10.85 10.31 6.41
C VAL A 70 10.66 9.29 7.55
N LEU A 71 9.46 8.74 7.69
CA LEU A 71 9.17 7.71 8.69
C LEU A 71 9.98 6.43 8.43
N VAL A 72 10.03 5.96 7.19
CA VAL A 72 10.79 4.74 6.83
C VAL A 72 12.28 4.93 7.08
N GLU A 73 12.84 6.11 6.85
CA GLU A 73 14.26 6.37 7.11
C GLU A 73 14.59 6.46 8.60
N ASN A 74 13.67 6.96 9.43
CA ASN A 74 14.00 7.37 10.80
C ASN A 74 13.32 6.54 11.88
N VAL A 75 12.24 5.80 11.59
CA VAL A 75 11.39 5.16 12.59
C VAL A 75 11.34 3.65 12.44
N GLY A 76 11.68 2.91 13.49
CA GLY A 76 11.81 1.45 13.47
C GLY A 76 10.55 0.70 13.04
N TRP A 77 9.38 1.08 13.57
CA TRP A 77 8.12 0.43 13.17
C TRP A 77 7.77 0.67 11.69
N ALA A 78 8.09 1.85 11.16
CA ALA A 78 7.83 2.18 9.76
C ALA A 78 8.76 1.38 8.83
N LYS A 79 10.03 1.19 9.21
CA LYS A 79 10.97 0.29 8.51
C LYS A 79 10.45 -1.15 8.49
N THR A 80 9.91 -1.62 9.62
CA THR A 80 9.36 -2.97 9.71
C THR A 80 8.12 -3.11 8.83
N LEU A 81 7.18 -2.18 8.91
CA LEU A 81 5.99 -2.17 8.06
C LEU A 81 6.36 -2.12 6.56
N HIS A 82 7.35 -1.29 6.19
CA HIS A 82 7.85 -1.21 4.81
C HIS A 82 8.37 -2.58 4.32
N ARG A 83 9.18 -3.28 5.13
CA ARG A 83 9.67 -4.62 4.79
C ARG A 83 8.55 -5.63 4.63
N ASP A 84 7.55 -5.60 5.51
CA ASP A 84 6.43 -6.54 5.50
C ASP A 84 5.48 -6.31 4.31
N LEU A 85 5.35 -5.05 3.84
CA LEU A 85 4.57 -4.70 2.65
C LEU A 85 5.33 -4.94 1.33
N ARG A 86 6.66 -4.90 1.33
CA ARG A 86 7.49 -5.00 0.12
C ARG A 86 7.20 -6.21 -0.77
N PRO A 87 6.90 -7.41 -0.25
CA PRO A 87 6.57 -8.58 -1.08
C PRO A 87 5.35 -8.37 -1.99
N MET A 88 4.43 -7.46 -1.65
CA MET A 88 3.26 -7.14 -2.47
C MET A 88 3.67 -6.58 -3.85
N THR A 89 4.84 -5.94 -3.94
CA THR A 89 5.35 -5.33 -5.18
C THR A 89 6.13 -6.30 -6.07
N ALA A 90 6.44 -7.51 -5.58
CA ALA A 90 7.33 -8.45 -6.26
C ALA A 90 6.88 -8.81 -7.69
N GLN A 91 5.57 -8.80 -7.93
CA GLN A 91 4.96 -9.22 -9.20
C GLN A 91 4.48 -8.04 -10.05
N LEU A 92 4.58 -6.80 -9.55
CA LEU A 92 4.18 -5.59 -10.26
C LEU A 92 5.34 -5.09 -11.11
N ASP A 93 5.09 -4.80 -12.36
CA ASP A 93 5.92 -3.93 -13.21
C ASP A 93 5.41 -2.48 -13.11
N ALA A 94 6.03 -1.54 -13.82
CA ALA A 94 5.65 -0.14 -13.79
C ALA A 94 4.19 0.06 -14.21
N THR A 95 3.76 -0.62 -15.27
CA THR A 95 2.38 -0.55 -15.77
C THR A 95 1.41 -1.12 -14.72
N GLY A 96 1.73 -2.29 -14.16
CA GLY A 96 0.90 -2.90 -13.12
C GLY A 96 0.76 -2.02 -11.88
N MET A 97 1.82 -1.32 -11.46
CA MET A 97 1.75 -0.38 -10.34
C MET A 97 0.79 0.79 -10.62
N VAL A 98 0.88 1.39 -11.80
CA VAL A 98 -0.02 2.50 -12.19
C VAL A 98 -1.47 2.03 -12.30
N VAL A 99 -1.70 0.91 -12.99
CA VAL A 99 -3.06 0.38 -13.18
C VAL A 99 -3.70 -0.02 -11.85
N ILE A 100 -2.98 -0.74 -11.00
CA ILE A 100 -3.50 -1.14 -9.68
C ILE A 100 -3.76 0.09 -8.82
N ALA A 101 -2.84 1.06 -8.77
CA ALA A 101 -3.02 2.27 -7.97
C ALA A 101 -4.25 3.07 -8.42
N ALA A 102 -4.45 3.22 -9.72
CA ALA A 102 -5.60 3.95 -10.25
C ALA A 102 -6.92 3.21 -10.02
N LEU A 103 -6.99 1.91 -10.35
CA LEU A 103 -8.23 1.14 -10.23
C LEU A 103 -8.62 0.91 -8.77
N SER A 104 -7.65 0.62 -7.88
CA SER A 104 -7.94 0.49 -6.45
C SER A 104 -8.47 1.80 -5.88
N ALA A 105 -7.83 2.92 -6.21
CA ALA A 105 -8.28 4.23 -5.74
C ALA A 105 -9.71 4.53 -6.19
N VAL A 106 -10.03 4.36 -7.46
CA VAL A 106 -11.39 4.60 -7.96
C VAL A 106 -12.40 3.68 -7.27
N ALA A 107 -12.12 2.37 -7.23
CA ALA A 107 -13.05 1.40 -6.65
C ALA A 107 -13.30 1.65 -5.16
N GLU A 108 -12.21 1.87 -4.42
CA GLU A 108 -12.30 2.05 -2.97
C GLU A 108 -12.92 3.40 -2.61
N GLU A 109 -12.61 4.49 -3.33
CA GLU A 109 -13.26 5.77 -3.07
C GLU A 109 -14.76 5.75 -3.40
N LEU A 110 -15.18 5.09 -4.48
CA LEU A 110 -16.60 4.90 -4.77
C LEU A 110 -17.32 4.14 -3.65
N VAL A 111 -16.72 3.09 -3.12
CA VAL A 111 -17.31 2.29 -2.05
C VAL A 111 -17.31 3.06 -0.72
N PHE A 112 -16.14 3.54 -0.28
CA PHE A 112 -16.02 4.08 1.07
C PHE A 112 -16.55 5.51 1.18
N ARG A 113 -16.28 6.38 0.21
CA ARG A 113 -16.74 7.79 0.23
C ARG A 113 -18.08 7.94 -0.47
N GLY A 114 -18.24 7.29 -1.62
CA GLY A 114 -19.49 7.34 -2.37
C GLY A 114 -20.65 6.61 -1.68
N LEU A 115 -20.46 5.35 -1.29
CA LEU A 115 -21.55 4.54 -0.70
C LEU A 115 -21.58 4.61 0.84
N PHE A 116 -20.47 4.36 1.52
CA PHE A 116 -20.50 4.16 2.98
C PHE A 116 -20.51 5.45 3.79
N MET A 117 -19.74 6.46 3.40
CA MET A 117 -19.63 7.69 4.18
C MET A 117 -20.96 8.43 4.36
N PRO A 118 -21.85 8.54 3.35
CA PRO A 118 -23.17 9.18 3.55
C PRO A 118 -24.07 8.47 4.56
N TRP A 119 -23.86 7.17 4.77
CA TRP A 119 -24.68 6.36 5.67
C TRP A 119 -24.07 6.17 7.04
N LEU A 120 -22.77 5.93 7.10
CA LEU A 120 -22.05 5.60 8.32
C LEU A 120 -21.40 6.83 8.96
N GLY A 121 -21.18 7.88 8.17
CA GLY A 121 -20.39 9.03 8.59
C GLY A 121 -18.88 8.83 8.42
N LEU A 122 -18.15 9.91 8.68
CA LEU A 122 -16.70 10.01 8.42
C LEU A 122 -15.86 8.98 9.20
N VAL A 123 -16.08 8.86 10.51
CA VAL A 123 -15.21 8.01 11.36
C VAL A 123 -15.47 6.52 11.14
N PRO A 124 -16.70 6.01 11.18
CA PRO A 124 -16.95 4.59 10.97
C PRO A 124 -16.48 4.08 9.60
N GLN A 125 -16.69 4.85 8.52
CA GLN A 125 -16.20 4.46 7.20
C GLN A 125 -14.67 4.42 7.14
N ALA A 126 -13.96 5.32 7.84
CA ALA A 126 -12.51 5.34 7.89
C ALA A 126 -11.93 4.14 8.68
N LEU A 127 -12.57 3.76 9.78
CA LEU A 127 -12.22 2.57 10.54
C LEU A 127 -12.45 1.30 9.72
N LEU A 128 -13.58 1.22 9.02
CA LEU A 128 -13.86 0.09 8.13
C LEU A 128 -12.83 0.01 6.99
N PHE A 129 -12.47 1.16 6.40
CA PHE A 129 -11.39 1.25 5.42
C PHE A 129 -10.07 0.68 5.95
N GLY A 130 -9.70 1.02 7.18
CA GLY A 130 -8.52 0.43 7.82
C GLY A 130 -8.63 -1.08 8.02
N VAL A 131 -9.78 -1.56 8.52
CA VAL A 131 -9.98 -2.98 8.81
C VAL A 131 -9.87 -3.86 7.56
N VAL A 132 -10.38 -3.43 6.41
CA VAL A 132 -10.23 -4.20 5.15
C VAL A 132 -8.78 -4.28 4.66
N HIS A 133 -7.88 -3.45 5.20
CA HIS A 133 -6.44 -3.50 4.95
C HIS A 133 -5.67 -4.46 5.90
N ALA A 134 -6.36 -5.23 6.73
CA ALA A 134 -5.75 -6.16 7.69
C ALA A 134 -5.19 -7.45 7.06
N GLN A 135 -4.52 -7.33 5.88
CA GLN A 135 -4.00 -8.50 5.14
C GLN A 135 -2.63 -8.97 5.63
N LEU A 136 -1.91 -8.16 6.39
CA LEU A 136 -0.62 -8.52 6.96
C LEU A 136 -0.78 -9.48 8.14
N SER A 137 0.31 -10.16 8.50
CA SER A 137 0.40 -11.00 9.70
C SER A 137 1.17 -10.29 10.81
N GLY A 138 0.96 -10.73 12.05
CA GLY A 138 1.71 -10.21 13.19
C GLY A 138 1.38 -8.75 13.57
N PRO A 139 2.28 -8.08 14.32
CA PRO A 139 2.06 -6.72 14.83
C PRO A 139 1.91 -5.66 13.74
N SER A 140 2.58 -5.81 12.60
CA SER A 140 2.49 -4.87 11.46
C SER A 140 1.09 -4.77 10.89
N ARG A 141 0.23 -5.79 11.08
CA ARG A 141 -1.19 -5.72 10.70
C ARG A 141 -1.88 -4.52 11.33
N TRP A 142 -1.73 -4.34 12.63
CA TRP A 142 -2.44 -3.28 13.36
C TRP A 142 -1.87 -1.91 13.07
N VAL A 143 -0.56 -1.82 12.85
CA VAL A 143 0.08 -0.57 12.38
C VAL A 143 -0.47 -0.18 11.01
N TRP A 144 -0.61 -1.17 10.11
CA TRP A 144 -1.16 -0.94 8.78
C TRP A 144 -2.64 -0.54 8.83
N VAL A 145 -3.45 -1.23 9.64
CA VAL A 145 -4.86 -0.88 9.89
C VAL A 145 -4.99 0.55 10.41
N ALA A 146 -4.21 0.92 11.42
CA ALA A 146 -4.24 2.26 11.98
C ALA A 146 -3.83 3.32 10.93
N TRP A 147 -2.75 3.08 10.18
CA TRP A 147 -2.31 3.97 9.12
C TRP A 147 -3.36 4.15 8.03
N ALA A 148 -3.92 3.05 7.53
CA ALA A 148 -4.99 3.08 6.54
C ALA A 148 -6.24 3.81 7.07
N SER A 149 -6.61 3.63 8.34
CA SER A 149 -7.72 4.36 8.95
C SER A 149 -7.47 5.88 8.99
N VAL A 150 -6.24 6.30 9.33
CA VAL A 150 -5.88 7.74 9.34
C VAL A 150 -5.92 8.32 7.92
N VAL A 151 -5.35 7.63 6.94
CA VAL A 151 -5.45 8.04 5.53
C VAL A 151 -6.91 8.06 5.09
N GLY A 152 -7.68 7.03 5.46
CA GLY A 152 -9.11 6.92 5.19
C GLY A 152 -9.93 8.08 5.76
N LEU A 153 -9.59 8.52 6.97
CA LEU A 153 -10.22 9.68 7.61
C LEU A 153 -9.95 10.98 6.82
N ALA A 154 -8.69 11.19 6.42
CA ALA A 154 -8.29 12.36 5.67
C ALA A 154 -8.92 12.42 4.27
N LEU A 155 -8.95 11.29 3.55
CA LEU A 155 -9.62 11.20 2.24
C LEU A 155 -11.13 11.46 2.36
N GLY A 156 -11.77 10.94 3.42
CA GLY A 156 -13.16 11.24 3.73
C GLY A 156 -13.38 12.72 4.06
N ALA A 157 -12.44 13.34 4.79
CA ALA A 157 -12.51 14.77 5.09
C ALA A 157 -12.37 15.64 3.82
N ILE A 158 -11.47 15.27 2.89
CA ILE A 158 -11.35 15.94 1.58
C ILE A 158 -12.67 15.90 0.83
N PHE A 159 -13.32 14.73 0.79
CA PHE A 159 -14.63 14.57 0.16
C PHE A 159 -15.71 15.37 0.89
N GLY A 160 -15.76 15.31 2.23
CA GLY A 160 -16.73 16.06 3.04
C GLY A 160 -16.58 17.57 2.91
N LEU A 161 -15.35 18.08 2.88
CA LEU A 161 -15.07 19.52 2.73
C LEU A 161 -15.48 20.04 1.35
N SER A 162 -15.09 19.34 0.30
CA SER A 162 -15.24 19.82 -1.07
C SER A 162 -16.55 19.44 -1.73
N GLY A 163 -17.18 18.36 -1.27
CA GLY A 163 -18.30 17.74 -1.98
C GLY A 163 -17.89 16.97 -3.24
N SER A 164 -16.61 16.94 -3.61
CA SER A 164 -16.10 16.29 -4.83
C SER A 164 -15.21 15.10 -4.52
N LEU A 165 -15.49 13.96 -5.16
CA LEU A 165 -14.70 12.73 -5.00
C LEU A 165 -13.32 12.82 -5.67
N LEU A 166 -13.13 13.76 -6.61
CA LEU A 166 -11.93 13.81 -7.47
C LEU A 166 -10.63 13.95 -6.68
N GLY A 167 -10.61 14.78 -5.63
CA GLY A 167 -9.42 14.97 -4.81
C GLY A 167 -9.06 13.74 -3.98
N ALA A 168 -10.06 13.04 -3.45
CA ALA A 168 -9.83 11.80 -2.72
C ALA A 168 -9.28 10.69 -3.66
N VAL A 169 -9.86 10.53 -4.84
CA VAL A 169 -9.37 9.59 -5.87
C VAL A 169 -7.95 9.93 -6.31
N LEU A 170 -7.68 11.21 -6.60
CA LEU A 170 -6.34 11.66 -6.99
C LEU A 170 -5.32 11.38 -5.90
N ALA A 171 -5.62 11.78 -4.66
CA ALA A 171 -4.74 11.58 -3.52
C ALA A 171 -4.44 10.09 -3.30
N HIS A 172 -5.47 9.27 -3.29
CA HIS A 172 -5.35 7.83 -3.08
C HIS A 172 -4.49 7.17 -4.19
N ALA A 173 -4.76 7.47 -5.45
CA ALA A 173 -3.99 6.95 -6.59
C ALA A 173 -2.51 7.36 -6.53
N LEU A 174 -2.22 8.62 -6.19
CA LEU A 174 -0.85 9.11 -6.03
C LEU A 174 -0.14 8.44 -4.85
N ILE A 175 -0.80 8.34 -3.69
CA ILE A 175 -0.25 7.67 -2.49
C ILE A 175 0.08 6.22 -2.82
N ASN A 176 -0.86 5.47 -3.41
CA ASN A 176 -0.66 4.07 -3.75
C ASN A 176 0.45 3.92 -4.80
N GLY A 177 0.40 4.64 -5.91
CA GLY A 177 1.36 4.51 -7.00
C GLY A 177 2.79 4.84 -6.57
N LEU A 178 2.98 5.97 -5.88
CA LEU A 178 4.30 6.43 -5.44
C LEU A 178 4.86 5.57 -4.29
N ASN A 179 4.00 5.06 -3.40
CA ASN A 179 4.45 4.17 -2.34
C ASN A 179 4.73 2.75 -2.85
N LEU A 180 3.96 2.22 -3.82
CA LEU A 180 4.29 0.95 -4.48
C LEU A 180 5.65 1.03 -5.21
N ALA A 181 5.93 2.14 -5.91
CA ALA A 181 7.22 2.36 -6.55
C ALA A 181 8.36 2.43 -5.52
N TYR A 182 8.15 3.12 -4.41
CA TYR A 182 9.13 3.23 -3.33
C TYR A 182 9.37 1.87 -2.64
N LEU A 183 8.31 1.13 -2.30
CA LEU A 183 8.41 -0.22 -1.76
C LEU A 183 9.24 -1.15 -2.66
N LYS A 184 9.07 -1.03 -3.97
CA LYS A 184 9.79 -1.87 -4.94
C LYS A 184 11.26 -1.51 -5.05
N SER A 185 11.58 -0.22 -5.07
CA SER A 185 12.95 0.28 -5.31
C SER A 185 13.80 0.35 -4.04
N HIS A 186 13.18 0.50 -2.86
CA HIS A 186 13.88 0.78 -1.61
C HIS A 186 13.88 -0.45 -0.69
N ASP A 187 15.08 -1.01 -0.45
CA ASP A 187 15.27 -2.16 0.44
C ASP A 187 15.84 -1.71 1.78
N THR A 188 15.03 -1.81 2.82
CA THR A 188 15.43 -1.51 4.21
C THR A 188 15.96 -2.72 4.97
N THR A 189 16.17 -3.85 4.29
CA THR A 189 16.73 -5.04 4.91
C THR A 189 18.18 -4.77 5.30
N PRO A 190 18.59 -4.97 6.56
CA PRO A 190 19.99 -4.81 6.94
C PRO A 190 20.87 -5.73 6.06
N PRO A 191 22.05 -5.26 5.63
CA PRO A 191 22.97 -6.15 4.94
C PRO A 191 23.19 -7.39 5.82
N ARG A 192 23.07 -8.58 5.24
CA ARG A 192 23.43 -9.82 5.91
C ARG A 192 24.94 -9.72 6.20
N ASN A 193 25.29 -9.16 7.33
CA ASN A 193 26.62 -9.31 7.87
C ASN A 193 26.79 -10.81 8.08
N SER A 194 27.57 -11.43 7.22
CA SER A 194 27.90 -12.84 7.29
C SER A 194 28.86 -13.07 8.45
N LEU A 195 28.35 -12.92 9.69
CA LEU A 195 29.02 -13.53 10.85
C LEU A 195 29.30 -15.02 10.60
N GLY A 196 28.47 -15.68 9.76
CA GLY A 196 28.74 -17.01 9.26
C GLY A 196 29.98 -17.11 8.36
N GLY A 197 30.35 -16.09 7.61
CA GLY A 197 31.61 -16.06 6.83
C GLY A 197 32.84 -15.94 7.72
N LEU A 198 32.79 -15.16 8.78
CA LEU A 198 33.89 -15.05 9.75
C LEU A 198 34.05 -16.30 10.63
N LEU A 199 32.98 -17.07 10.84
CA LEU A 199 33.03 -18.32 11.58
C LEU A 199 33.38 -19.55 10.69
N SER A 200 33.08 -19.48 9.37
CA SER A 200 33.45 -20.53 8.43
C SER A 200 34.94 -20.50 8.04
N ASP A 201 35.59 -19.33 8.11
CA ASP A 201 37.01 -19.17 7.82
C ASP A 201 37.93 -19.62 8.99
N ARG A 202 37.35 -19.97 10.14
CA ARG A 202 38.06 -20.55 11.29
C ARG A 202 37.93 -22.08 11.38
N ARG A 203 37.61 -22.78 10.33
CA ARG A 203 37.90 -24.19 10.26
C ARG A 203 39.39 -24.32 10.00
N SER A 204 40.17 -24.39 11.09
CA SER A 204 41.57 -24.83 11.05
C SER A 204 41.64 -26.08 10.20
N PRO A 205 42.64 -26.21 9.30
CA PRO A 205 42.84 -27.44 8.59
C PRO A 205 43.02 -28.54 9.62
N VAL A 206 42.16 -29.55 9.56
CA VAL A 206 42.32 -30.77 10.36
C VAL A 206 43.71 -31.33 10.02
N PRO A 207 44.63 -31.51 10.99
CA PRO A 207 45.92 -32.05 10.69
C PRO A 207 45.73 -33.46 10.11
N GLU A 208 46.20 -33.60 8.88
CA GLU A 208 46.16 -34.86 8.14
C GLU A 208 46.85 -35.93 8.99
N ARG A 209 46.09 -36.93 9.47
CA ARG A 209 46.64 -38.07 10.20
C ARG A 209 47.59 -38.78 9.24
N ARG A 210 48.87 -38.58 9.45
CA ARG A 210 49.92 -39.40 8.77
C ARG A 210 49.63 -40.87 9.07
N SER A 211 49.31 -41.63 8.05
CA SER A 211 49.19 -43.08 8.11
C SER A 211 50.50 -43.66 8.63
N PRO A 212 50.52 -44.67 9.55
CA PRO A 212 51.73 -45.34 9.98
C PRO A 212 52.37 -46.04 8.78
N LEU A 213 53.66 -45.84 8.64
CA LEU A 213 54.50 -46.58 7.65
C LEU A 213 54.36 -48.07 7.89
N PRO A 214 54.28 -48.91 6.81
CA PRO A 214 54.25 -50.36 6.94
C PRO A 214 55.56 -50.85 7.52
N ALA A 215 55.48 -51.71 8.56
CA ALA A 215 56.65 -52.36 9.18
C ALA A 215 57.38 -53.20 8.14
N GLY A 216 58.64 -52.84 7.94
CA GLY A 216 59.55 -53.61 7.04
C GLY A 216 59.66 -55.06 7.47
N ARG A 217 59.46 -55.98 6.53
CA ARG A 217 59.86 -57.43 6.67
C ARG A 217 61.33 -57.45 6.74
N ARG A 218 61.87 -57.95 7.84
CA ARG A 218 63.25 -58.46 7.91
C ARG A 218 63.25 -59.89 7.35
N ALA A 219 64.18 -60.17 6.42
CA ALA A 219 64.57 -61.49 5.95
C ALA A 219 65.46 -62.15 6.98
#